data_2c65d0811c6c9d89f7c9e661c46dda32
#
_entry.id   2c65d0811c6c9d89f7c9e661c46dda32
#
_cell.length_a   1.000
_cell.length_b   1.000
_cell.length_c   1.000
_cell.angle_alpha   90.00
_cell.angle_beta   90.00
_cell.angle_gamma   90.00
#
_symmetry.space_group_name_H-M   'P 1'
#
loop_
_entity.id
_entity.type
_entity.pdbx_description
1 polymer ?
#
loop_
_entity_poly.entity_id
_entity_poly.type
_entity_poly.pdbx_seq_one_letter_code
_entity_poly.pdbx_strand_id
1 'polypeptide(L)'
;FNLVRMGSLLSGEARVLMDPHVVNVLPFLSMLMGNYLSTFGVLLLCTQYRALALRRQASQDPLTGLLNRRGFMERCVTAPKQGALVVLDLDDFKQINDRHGHEVGDRVLAAVGAYLAGQEDLVASRFGGEEFVLLLPEGDALAQQTRCEQIRQGIATLPLDGIQVTASLGLVPYARGWHLDTLFGQADRALYRAKRSGKNRVCLPA
;
A
#
# COMPACT_ATOMS: atom_id res chain seq x y z
N PHE A 1 33.74 38.60 0.27
CA PHE A 1 33.38 39.99 -0.09
C PHE A 1 34.62 40.87 -0.24
N ASN A 2 35.55 40.83 0.70
CA ASN A 2 36.81 41.64 0.66
C ASN A 2 37.78 41.16 -0.42
N LEU A 3 37.82 39.90 -0.80
CA LEU A 3 38.71 39.35 -1.84
C LEU A 3 38.33 39.81 -3.26
N VAL A 4 37.01 39.86 -3.55
CA VAL A 4 36.49 40.34 -4.85
C VAL A 4 36.78 41.85 -5.00
N ARG A 5 36.65 42.62 -3.91
CA ARG A 5 36.93 44.06 -3.87
C ARG A 5 38.41 44.35 -4.06
N MET A 6 39.29 43.51 -3.55
CA MET A 6 40.73 43.62 -3.70
C MET A 6 41.18 43.26 -5.14
N GLY A 7 40.54 42.25 -5.78
CA GLY A 7 40.80 41.87 -7.17
C GLY A 7 40.38 42.92 -8.19
N SER A 8 39.25 43.62 -7.98
CA SER A 8 38.78 44.70 -8.86
C SER A 8 39.62 45.98 -8.80
N LEU A 9 40.25 46.23 -7.64
CA LEU A 9 41.19 47.36 -7.48
C LEU A 9 42.48 47.17 -8.27
N LEU A 10 42.86 45.91 -8.56
CA LEU A 10 44.08 45.55 -9.34
C LEU A 10 43.86 45.55 -10.85
N SER A 11 42.60 45.46 -11.32
CA SER A 11 42.28 45.30 -12.75
C SER A 11 41.88 46.60 -13.50
N GLY A 12 41.88 47.75 -12.85
CA GLY A 12 41.51 49.02 -13.51
C GLY A 12 40.00 49.19 -13.77
N GLU A 13 39.19 48.18 -13.57
CA GLU A 13 37.70 48.20 -13.70
C GLU A 13 37.00 48.71 -12.44
N ALA A 14 37.78 49.21 -11.49
CA ALA A 14 37.32 49.63 -10.19
C ALA A 14 36.23 50.74 -10.20
N ARG A 15 36.17 51.53 -11.30
CA ARG A 15 35.18 52.63 -11.35
C ARG A 15 33.74 52.17 -11.52
N VAL A 16 33.49 51.11 -12.30
CA VAL A 16 32.13 50.58 -12.52
C VAL A 16 31.69 49.74 -11.33
N LEU A 17 32.61 49.01 -10.71
CA LEU A 17 32.32 48.20 -9.51
C LEU A 17 32.21 49.02 -8.20
N MET A 18 32.75 50.27 -8.19
CA MET A 18 32.64 51.16 -7.04
C MET A 18 31.45 52.12 -7.11
N ASP A 19 30.59 52.04 -8.14
CA ASP A 19 29.31 52.76 -8.11
C ASP A 19 28.50 52.30 -6.89
N PRO A 20 28.16 53.27 -5.96
CA PRO A 20 27.43 52.96 -4.73
C PRO A 20 26.12 52.21 -4.99
N HIS A 21 25.51 52.41 -6.14
CA HIS A 21 24.27 51.71 -6.54
C HIS A 21 24.52 50.25 -6.84
N VAL A 22 25.59 49.90 -7.57
CA VAL A 22 25.92 48.49 -7.91
C VAL A 22 26.44 47.72 -6.70
N VAL A 23 27.27 48.36 -5.87
CA VAL A 23 27.84 47.73 -4.66
C VAL A 23 26.77 47.37 -3.62
N ASN A 24 25.69 48.13 -3.56
CA ASN A 24 24.63 47.89 -2.59
C ASN A 24 23.47 47.02 -3.13
N VAL A 25 23.19 47.05 -4.43
CA VAL A 25 22.08 46.33 -5.07
C VAL A 25 22.38 44.83 -5.22
N LEU A 26 23.58 44.45 -5.63
CA LEU A 26 23.94 43.05 -5.84
C LEU A 26 23.86 42.18 -4.55
N PRO A 27 24.40 42.62 -3.40
CA PRO A 27 24.22 41.91 -2.12
C PRO A 27 22.76 41.81 -1.67
N PHE A 28 22.00 42.87 -1.90
CA PHE A 28 20.58 42.89 -1.56
C PHE A 28 19.79 41.89 -2.42
N LEU A 29 20.02 41.85 -3.71
CA LEU A 29 19.42 40.88 -4.63
C LEU A 29 19.82 39.43 -4.28
N SER A 30 21.11 39.21 -3.96
CA SER A 30 21.55 37.86 -3.55
C SER A 30 20.91 37.41 -2.23
N MET A 31 20.72 38.30 -1.29
CA MET A 31 20.02 38.04 -0.03
C MET A 31 18.52 37.73 -0.26
N LEU A 32 17.86 38.51 -1.13
CA LEU A 32 16.48 38.25 -1.53
C LEU A 32 16.33 36.89 -2.21
N MET A 33 17.19 36.58 -3.17
CA MET A 33 17.23 35.27 -3.86
C MET A 33 17.46 34.13 -2.87
N GLY A 34 18.38 34.29 -1.94
CA GLY A 34 18.66 33.30 -0.89
C GLY A 34 17.43 33.04 0.01
N ASN A 35 16.76 34.11 0.44
CA ASN A 35 15.53 34.00 1.21
C ASN A 35 14.40 33.33 0.41
N TYR A 36 14.25 33.67 -0.89
CA TYR A 36 13.24 33.06 -1.76
C TYR A 36 13.47 31.56 -1.95
N LEU A 37 14.71 31.17 -2.25
CA LEU A 37 15.09 29.77 -2.41
C LEU A 37 14.89 28.98 -1.10
N SER A 38 15.28 29.54 0.00
CA SER A 38 15.08 28.93 1.34
C SER A 38 13.59 28.72 1.65
N THR A 39 12.79 29.78 1.47
CA THR A 39 11.34 29.73 1.74
C THR A 39 10.64 28.72 0.82
N PHE A 40 10.99 28.71 -0.46
CA PHE A 40 10.46 27.77 -1.45
C PHE A 40 10.86 26.32 -1.11
N GLY A 41 12.12 26.12 -0.72
CA GLY A 41 12.60 24.80 -0.28
C GLY A 41 11.85 24.26 0.93
N VAL A 42 11.65 25.10 1.95
CA VAL A 42 10.85 24.74 3.14
C VAL A 42 9.40 24.41 2.76
N LEU A 43 8.78 25.22 1.88
CA LEU A 43 7.41 24.98 1.43
C LEU A 43 7.28 23.63 0.69
N LEU A 44 8.23 23.32 -0.20
CA LEU A 44 8.26 22.03 -0.89
C LEU A 44 8.41 20.86 0.08
N LEU A 45 9.31 20.96 1.05
CA LEU A 45 9.49 19.94 2.08
C LEU A 45 8.22 19.75 2.92
N CYS A 46 7.58 20.85 3.32
CA CYS A 46 6.33 20.80 4.08
C CYS A 46 5.18 20.15 3.29
N THR A 47 5.06 20.45 1.99
CA THR A 47 4.01 19.85 1.14
C THR A 47 4.25 18.37 0.92
N GLN A 48 5.49 17.95 0.69
CA GLN A 48 5.85 16.53 0.57
C GLN A 48 5.62 15.78 1.88
N TYR A 49 6.01 16.37 3.01
CA TYR A 49 5.79 15.78 4.33
C TYR A 49 4.30 15.60 4.64
N ARG A 50 3.46 16.61 4.33
CA ARG A 50 1.99 16.51 4.48
C ARG A 50 1.39 15.44 3.58
N ALA A 51 1.83 15.35 2.32
CA ALA A 51 1.37 14.32 1.39
C ALA A 51 1.73 12.91 1.87
N LEU A 52 2.94 12.72 2.41
CA LEU A 52 3.35 11.45 3.03
C LEU A 52 2.56 11.14 4.29
N ALA A 53 2.29 12.14 5.13
CA ALA A 53 1.49 11.96 6.35
C ALA A 53 0.04 11.58 6.02
N LEU A 54 -0.59 12.22 5.03
CA LEU A 54 -1.93 11.87 4.55
C LEU A 54 -1.97 10.46 3.95
N ARG A 55 -0.99 10.09 3.13
CA ARG A 55 -0.86 8.71 2.61
C ARG A 55 -0.69 7.68 3.73
N ARG A 56 0.03 8.02 4.81
CA ARG A 56 0.16 7.16 5.99
C ARG A 56 -1.13 7.06 6.81
N GLN A 57 -2.01 8.06 6.73
CA GLN A 57 -3.31 8.04 7.42
C GLN A 57 -4.39 7.32 6.63
N ALA A 58 -4.22 7.13 5.32
CA ALA A 58 -5.17 6.37 4.52
C ALA A 58 -5.26 4.92 5.04
N SER A 59 -6.47 4.44 5.32
CA SER A 59 -6.75 3.08 5.79
C SER A 59 -7.21 2.15 4.66
N GLN A 60 -7.28 2.64 3.42
CA GLN A 60 -7.72 1.90 2.23
C GLN A 60 -6.60 1.73 1.22
N ASP A 61 -6.67 0.65 0.45
CA ASP A 61 -5.84 0.41 -0.73
C ASP A 61 -6.46 1.15 -1.93
N PRO A 62 -5.70 2.03 -2.62
CA PRO A 62 -6.26 2.89 -3.67
C PRO A 62 -6.67 2.13 -4.94
N LEU A 63 -6.14 0.93 -5.18
CA LEU A 63 -6.46 0.14 -6.36
C LEU A 63 -7.75 -0.66 -6.17
N THR A 64 -7.91 -1.28 -5.01
CA THR A 64 -9.03 -2.20 -4.75
C THR A 64 -10.17 -1.58 -3.94
N GLY A 65 -9.93 -0.43 -3.29
CA GLY A 65 -10.88 0.20 -2.37
C GLY A 65 -11.05 -0.54 -1.03
N LEU A 66 -10.47 -1.71 -0.87
CA LEU A 66 -10.48 -2.47 0.38
C LEU A 66 -9.62 -1.79 1.46
N LEU A 67 -9.71 -2.27 2.70
CA LEU A 67 -8.76 -1.87 3.72
C LEU A 67 -7.33 -2.23 3.27
N ASN A 68 -6.38 -1.37 3.57
CA ASN A 68 -4.97 -1.74 3.50
C ASN A 68 -4.57 -2.43 4.82
N ARG A 69 -3.32 -2.90 4.89
CA ARG A 69 -2.78 -3.56 6.10
C ARG A 69 -3.02 -2.76 7.38
N ARG A 70 -2.85 -1.43 7.32
CA ARG A 70 -3.08 -0.56 8.48
C ARG A 70 -4.54 -0.53 8.88
N GLY A 71 -5.45 -0.27 7.93
CA GLY A 71 -6.90 -0.24 8.18
C GLY A 71 -7.40 -1.58 8.72
N PHE A 72 -6.85 -2.69 8.24
CA PHE A 72 -7.15 -4.01 8.76
C PHE A 72 -6.71 -4.17 10.22
N MET A 73 -5.49 -3.76 10.59
CA MET A 73 -5.01 -3.81 11.96
C MET A 73 -5.86 -2.96 12.92
N GLU A 74 -6.27 -1.77 12.47
CA GLU A 74 -7.19 -0.92 13.22
C GLU A 74 -8.56 -1.62 13.41
N ARG A 75 -9.05 -2.30 12.39
CA ARG A 75 -10.31 -3.06 12.47
C ARG A 75 -10.21 -4.28 13.38
N CYS A 76 -9.06 -4.95 13.45
CA CYS A 76 -8.82 -6.08 14.34
C CYS A 76 -9.00 -5.72 15.83
N VAL A 77 -8.73 -4.48 16.23
CA VAL A 77 -8.92 -4.02 17.62
C VAL A 77 -10.40 -4.13 18.05
N THR A 78 -11.32 -3.93 17.12
CA THR A 78 -12.77 -3.98 17.34
C THR A 78 -13.42 -5.27 16.82
N ALA A 79 -12.61 -6.23 16.38
CA ALA A 79 -13.09 -7.49 15.82
C ALA A 79 -13.83 -8.33 16.89
N PRO A 80 -14.79 -9.16 16.49
CA PRO A 80 -15.44 -10.11 17.39
C PRO A 80 -14.42 -10.99 18.11
N LYS A 81 -14.80 -11.49 19.30
CA LYS A 81 -13.92 -12.34 20.12
C LYS A 81 -13.69 -13.73 19.51
N GLN A 82 -14.47 -14.09 18.53
CA GLN A 82 -14.38 -15.35 17.78
C GLN A 82 -14.77 -15.12 16.32
N GLY A 83 -14.22 -15.93 15.43
CA GLY A 83 -14.36 -15.82 13.99
C GLY A 83 -13.29 -16.62 13.28
N ALA A 84 -12.93 -16.23 12.06
CA ALA A 84 -11.78 -16.81 11.38
C ALA A 84 -10.94 -15.75 10.66
N LEU A 85 -9.62 -15.92 10.69
CA LEU A 85 -8.66 -15.21 9.86
C LEU A 85 -8.39 -16.04 8.61
N VAL A 86 -8.44 -15.39 7.45
CA VAL A 86 -8.12 -16.01 6.17
C VAL A 86 -7.02 -15.20 5.50
N VAL A 87 -5.94 -15.86 5.12
CA VAL A 87 -4.95 -15.29 4.20
C VAL A 87 -5.20 -15.90 2.82
N LEU A 88 -5.40 -15.05 1.83
CA LEU A 88 -5.72 -15.38 0.46
C LEU A 88 -4.63 -14.81 -0.46
N ASP A 89 -4.22 -15.58 -1.45
CA ASP A 89 -3.25 -15.16 -2.44
C ASP A 89 -3.69 -15.67 -3.82
N LEU A 90 -3.61 -14.79 -4.82
CA LEU A 90 -3.98 -15.13 -6.19
C LEU A 90 -2.91 -16.05 -6.80
N ASP A 91 -3.37 -17.15 -7.34
CA ASP A 91 -2.50 -18.15 -7.93
C ASP A 91 -1.89 -17.65 -9.25
N ASP A 92 -0.58 -17.82 -9.38
CA ASP A 92 0.19 -17.49 -10.59
C ASP A 92 0.00 -16.04 -11.09
N PHE A 93 -0.31 -15.11 -10.22
CA PHE A 93 -0.57 -13.71 -10.56
C PHE A 93 0.60 -13.07 -11.33
N LYS A 94 1.84 -13.45 -10.99
CA LYS A 94 3.02 -13.00 -11.74
C LYS A 94 2.94 -13.41 -13.21
N GLN A 95 2.46 -14.61 -13.52
CA GLN A 95 2.31 -15.07 -14.92
C GLN A 95 1.26 -14.26 -15.68
N ILE A 96 0.20 -13.79 -14.98
CA ILE A 96 -0.80 -12.87 -15.57
C ILE A 96 -0.11 -11.55 -15.95
N ASN A 97 0.68 -10.97 -15.04
CA ASN A 97 1.44 -9.76 -15.32
C ASN A 97 2.45 -9.93 -16.46
N ASP A 98 3.21 -11.03 -16.44
CA ASP A 98 4.25 -11.30 -17.43
C ASP A 98 3.63 -11.53 -18.83
N ARG A 99 2.42 -12.09 -18.92
CA ARG A 99 1.74 -12.41 -20.18
C ARG A 99 0.90 -11.24 -20.72
N HIS A 100 0.23 -10.52 -19.86
CA HIS A 100 -0.80 -9.53 -20.23
C HIS A 100 -0.46 -8.10 -19.85
N GLY A 101 0.65 -7.89 -19.13
CA GLY A 101 1.08 -6.57 -18.63
C GLY A 101 0.46 -6.18 -17.29
N HIS A 102 1.11 -5.25 -16.61
CA HIS A 102 0.71 -4.80 -15.27
C HIS A 102 -0.67 -4.14 -15.23
N GLU A 103 -1.09 -3.44 -16.28
CA GLU A 103 -2.42 -2.83 -16.35
C GLU A 103 -3.55 -3.87 -16.29
N VAL A 104 -3.31 -5.04 -16.89
CA VAL A 104 -4.25 -6.16 -16.82
C VAL A 104 -4.24 -6.78 -15.43
N GLY A 105 -3.07 -6.96 -14.83
CA GLY A 105 -2.96 -7.37 -13.44
C GLY A 105 -3.69 -6.46 -12.47
N ASP A 106 -3.58 -5.14 -12.65
CA ASP A 106 -4.29 -4.16 -11.85
C ASP A 106 -5.82 -4.27 -12.00
N ARG A 107 -6.33 -4.53 -13.22
CA ARG A 107 -7.76 -4.80 -13.42
C ARG A 107 -8.22 -6.08 -12.72
N VAL A 108 -7.40 -7.13 -12.74
CA VAL A 108 -7.68 -8.38 -12.00
C VAL A 108 -7.77 -8.10 -10.51
N LEU A 109 -6.80 -7.39 -9.93
CA LEU A 109 -6.79 -7.01 -8.51
C LEU A 109 -7.99 -6.16 -8.14
N ALA A 110 -8.35 -5.18 -8.97
CA ALA A 110 -9.52 -4.33 -8.76
C ALA A 110 -10.83 -5.13 -8.80
N ALA A 111 -10.96 -6.08 -9.73
CA ALA A 111 -12.13 -6.95 -9.83
C ALA A 111 -12.26 -7.89 -8.63
N VAL A 112 -11.16 -8.49 -8.17
CA VAL A 112 -11.15 -9.28 -6.93
C VAL A 112 -11.50 -8.41 -5.74
N GLY A 113 -10.96 -7.20 -5.66
CA GLY A 113 -11.29 -6.23 -4.61
C GLY A 113 -12.78 -5.89 -4.59
N ALA A 114 -13.36 -5.58 -5.74
CA ALA A 114 -14.79 -5.30 -5.87
C ALA A 114 -15.66 -6.50 -5.48
N TYR A 115 -15.27 -7.71 -5.89
CA TYR A 115 -15.96 -8.94 -5.48
C TYR A 115 -15.93 -9.13 -3.97
N LEU A 116 -14.76 -8.97 -3.33
CA LEU A 116 -14.62 -9.11 -1.88
C LEU A 116 -15.37 -8.01 -1.12
N ALA A 117 -15.39 -6.78 -1.62
CA ALA A 117 -16.15 -5.67 -1.04
C ALA A 117 -17.66 -5.91 -1.06
N GLY A 118 -18.16 -6.62 -2.08
CA GLY A 118 -19.57 -6.99 -2.20
C GLY A 118 -20.00 -8.16 -1.31
N GLN A 119 -19.08 -8.79 -0.57
CA GLN A 119 -19.42 -9.88 0.33
C GLN A 119 -19.93 -9.33 1.67
N GLU A 120 -21.13 -9.74 2.07
CA GLU A 120 -21.69 -9.38 3.37
C GLU A 120 -20.92 -10.07 4.51
N ASP A 121 -20.92 -9.45 5.68
CA ASP A 121 -20.44 -9.98 6.95
C ASP A 121 -18.94 -10.34 7.01
N LEU A 122 -18.11 -9.85 6.10
CA LEU A 122 -16.66 -10.02 6.22
C LEU A 122 -15.90 -8.69 6.17
N VAL A 123 -14.74 -8.64 6.79
CA VAL A 123 -13.79 -7.55 6.65
C VAL A 123 -12.72 -7.99 5.66
N ALA A 124 -12.65 -7.32 4.51
CA ALA A 124 -11.67 -7.60 3.48
C ALA A 124 -10.58 -6.53 3.44
N SER A 125 -9.37 -6.96 3.19
CA SER A 125 -8.20 -6.09 3.06
C SER A 125 -7.21 -6.61 2.03
N ARG A 126 -6.45 -5.69 1.43
CA ARG A 126 -5.29 -6.02 0.60
C ARG A 126 -4.02 -5.67 1.35
N PHE A 127 -3.15 -6.65 1.57
CA PHE A 127 -1.90 -6.44 2.31
C PHE A 127 -0.75 -5.97 1.42
N GLY A 128 -0.78 -6.33 0.15
CA GLY A 128 0.19 -5.91 -0.88
C GLY A 128 0.28 -6.93 -2.00
N GLY A 129 0.76 -6.52 -3.17
CA GLY A 129 0.84 -7.41 -4.31
C GLY A 129 -0.50 -8.09 -4.62
N GLU A 130 -0.50 -9.42 -4.60
CA GLU A 130 -1.65 -10.31 -4.81
C GLU A 130 -2.23 -10.91 -3.51
N GLU A 131 -1.80 -10.40 -2.35
CA GLU A 131 -2.20 -10.93 -1.04
C GLU A 131 -3.38 -10.15 -0.45
N PHE A 132 -4.40 -10.89 -0.04
CA PHE A 132 -5.58 -10.39 0.66
C PHE A 132 -5.74 -11.08 2.01
N VAL A 133 -6.30 -10.36 2.97
CA VAL A 133 -6.60 -10.89 4.31
C VAL A 133 -8.05 -10.59 4.64
N LEU A 134 -8.74 -11.60 5.13
CA LEU A 134 -10.15 -11.52 5.47
C LEU A 134 -10.36 -11.87 6.94
N LEU A 135 -11.33 -11.19 7.59
CA LEU A 135 -11.89 -11.63 8.84
C LEU A 135 -13.33 -12.08 8.58
N LEU A 136 -13.60 -13.33 8.86
CA LEU A 136 -14.94 -13.89 8.82
C LEU A 136 -15.61 -13.76 10.20
N PRO A 137 -16.94 -13.57 10.24
CA PRO A 137 -17.69 -13.54 11.48
C PRO A 137 -17.63 -14.88 12.22
N GLU A 138 -18.21 -14.88 13.41
CA GLU A 138 -18.41 -16.09 14.18
C GLU A 138 -19.24 -17.13 13.39
N GLY A 139 -18.80 -18.37 13.45
CA GLY A 139 -19.45 -19.51 12.81
C GLY A 139 -18.74 -20.81 13.19
N ASP A 140 -19.39 -21.92 12.95
CA ASP A 140 -18.73 -23.21 13.10
C ASP A 140 -17.67 -23.43 11.99
N ALA A 141 -16.78 -24.38 12.21
CA ALA A 141 -15.67 -24.64 11.29
C ALA A 141 -16.15 -24.99 9.87
N LEU A 142 -17.28 -25.69 9.75
CA LEU A 142 -17.86 -26.09 8.47
C LEU A 142 -18.42 -24.86 7.73
N ALA A 143 -19.15 -24.00 8.43
CA ALA A 143 -19.70 -22.77 7.87
C ALA A 143 -18.58 -21.84 7.37
N GLN A 144 -17.52 -21.64 8.17
CA GLN A 144 -16.37 -20.84 7.79
C GLN A 144 -15.62 -21.44 6.59
N GLN A 145 -15.43 -22.75 6.55
CA GLN A 145 -14.83 -23.43 5.41
C GLN A 145 -15.69 -23.31 4.16
N THR A 146 -17.01 -23.52 4.28
CA THR A 146 -17.95 -23.35 3.17
C THR A 146 -17.93 -21.92 2.63
N ARG A 147 -17.85 -20.91 3.52
CA ARG A 147 -17.75 -19.51 3.11
C ARG A 147 -16.47 -19.22 2.35
N CYS A 148 -15.33 -19.73 2.81
CA CYS A 148 -14.05 -19.62 2.09
C CYS A 148 -14.11 -20.28 0.73
N GLU A 149 -14.76 -21.43 0.60
CA GLU A 149 -14.91 -22.15 -0.65
C GLU A 149 -15.80 -21.37 -1.65
N GLN A 150 -16.87 -20.74 -1.15
CA GLN A 150 -17.70 -19.82 -1.97
C GLN A 150 -16.90 -18.63 -2.46
N ILE A 151 -16.07 -18.02 -1.60
CA ILE A 151 -15.19 -16.90 -1.99
C ILE A 151 -14.20 -17.36 -3.07
N ARG A 152 -13.55 -18.51 -2.86
CA ARG A 152 -12.61 -19.09 -3.84
C ARG A 152 -13.28 -19.33 -5.19
N GLN A 153 -14.46 -19.94 -5.20
CA GLN A 153 -15.21 -20.22 -6.42
C GLN A 153 -15.67 -18.94 -7.11
N GLY A 154 -16.13 -17.96 -6.34
CA GLY A 154 -16.52 -16.67 -6.88
C GLY A 154 -15.36 -15.95 -7.57
N ILE A 155 -14.15 -15.97 -6.98
CA ILE A 155 -12.95 -15.43 -7.63
C ILE A 155 -12.66 -16.17 -8.94
N ALA A 156 -12.74 -17.50 -8.94
CA ALA A 156 -12.45 -18.31 -10.13
C ALA A 156 -13.46 -18.11 -11.28
N THR A 157 -14.62 -17.52 -11.00
CA THR A 157 -15.69 -17.25 -11.99
C THR A 157 -15.82 -15.77 -12.37
N LEU A 158 -14.90 -14.90 -11.92
CA LEU A 158 -14.94 -13.49 -12.26
C LEU A 158 -14.86 -13.27 -13.79
N PRO A 159 -15.68 -12.37 -14.34
CA PRO A 159 -15.64 -12.04 -15.76
C PRO A 159 -14.44 -11.12 -16.06
N LEU A 160 -13.33 -11.68 -16.48
CA LEU A 160 -12.05 -11.00 -16.68
C LEU A 160 -11.57 -11.12 -18.15
N ASP A 161 -12.44 -10.92 -19.13
CA ASP A 161 -12.11 -10.88 -20.57
C ASP A 161 -11.28 -12.09 -21.04
N GLY A 162 -11.63 -13.30 -20.57
CA GLY A 162 -10.95 -14.55 -20.91
C GLY A 162 -9.73 -14.87 -20.05
N ILE A 163 -9.40 -14.04 -19.06
CA ILE A 163 -8.35 -14.32 -18.09
C ILE A 163 -8.92 -15.16 -16.96
N GLN A 164 -8.32 -16.32 -16.72
CA GLN A 164 -8.66 -17.14 -15.56
C GLN A 164 -7.74 -16.79 -14.40
N VAL A 165 -8.33 -16.47 -13.26
CA VAL A 165 -7.62 -16.28 -12.00
C VAL A 165 -8.19 -17.22 -10.95
N THR A 166 -7.33 -17.85 -10.16
CA THR A 166 -7.74 -18.64 -9.00
C THR A 166 -7.04 -18.11 -7.75
N ALA A 167 -7.49 -18.54 -6.60
CA ALA A 167 -6.91 -18.17 -5.33
C ALA A 167 -6.71 -19.38 -4.43
N SER A 168 -5.63 -19.35 -3.68
CA SER A 168 -5.36 -20.28 -2.58
C SER A 168 -5.65 -19.57 -1.25
N LEU A 169 -6.26 -20.27 -0.31
CA LEU A 169 -6.69 -19.70 0.99
C LEU A 169 -6.17 -20.53 2.15
N GLY A 170 -5.62 -19.85 3.15
CA GLY A 170 -5.31 -20.42 4.46
C GLY A 170 -6.32 -19.90 5.49
N LEU A 171 -7.17 -20.77 6.03
CA LEU A 171 -8.24 -20.46 6.98
C LEU A 171 -7.83 -20.88 8.39
N VAL A 172 -7.94 -19.97 9.35
CA VAL A 172 -7.66 -20.23 10.78
C VAL A 172 -8.81 -19.72 11.64
N PRO A 173 -9.62 -20.61 12.22
CA PRO A 173 -10.58 -20.23 13.23
C PRO A 173 -9.88 -19.66 14.48
N TYR A 174 -10.46 -18.63 15.09
CA TYR A 174 -9.98 -18.08 16.35
C TYR A 174 -11.10 -17.91 17.37
N ALA A 175 -10.72 -18.01 18.65
CA ALA A 175 -11.58 -17.79 19.80
C ALA A 175 -10.94 -16.79 20.76
N ARG A 176 -11.61 -16.48 21.86
CA ARG A 176 -11.17 -15.50 22.87
C ARG A 176 -9.72 -15.73 23.31
N GLY A 177 -8.91 -14.67 23.37
CA GLY A 177 -7.50 -14.74 23.77
C GLY A 177 -6.52 -15.01 22.63
N TRP A 178 -6.96 -14.90 21.38
CA TRP A 178 -6.10 -15.01 20.21
C TRP A 178 -5.04 -13.89 20.14
N HIS A 179 -3.90 -14.25 19.58
CA HIS A 179 -2.83 -13.31 19.23
C HIS A 179 -2.68 -13.23 17.72
N LEU A 180 -2.73 -12.03 17.17
CA LEU A 180 -2.78 -11.80 15.71
C LEU A 180 -1.58 -12.42 14.99
N ASP A 181 -0.37 -12.25 15.52
CA ASP A 181 0.85 -12.82 14.92
C ASP A 181 0.81 -14.36 14.85
N THR A 182 0.23 -14.99 15.87
CA THR A 182 0.06 -16.45 15.87
C THR A 182 -0.93 -16.89 14.80
N LEU A 183 -2.06 -16.17 14.66
CA LEU A 183 -3.05 -16.46 13.63
C LEU A 183 -2.48 -16.29 12.22
N PHE A 184 -1.76 -15.20 11.96
CA PHE A 184 -1.08 -15.00 10.68
C PHE A 184 -0.11 -16.14 10.39
N GLY A 185 0.75 -16.49 11.34
CA GLY A 185 1.71 -17.59 11.13
C GLY A 185 1.05 -18.95 10.88
N GLN A 186 -0.15 -19.19 11.43
CA GLN A 186 -0.93 -20.40 11.13
C GLN A 186 -1.59 -20.33 9.75
N ALA A 187 -2.16 -19.18 9.40
CA ALA A 187 -2.81 -18.95 8.12
C ALA A 187 -1.82 -19.03 6.95
N ASP A 188 -0.63 -18.46 7.11
CA ASP A 188 0.44 -18.57 6.11
C ASP A 188 0.89 -20.02 5.87
N ARG A 189 1.01 -20.81 6.96
CA ARG A 189 1.31 -22.25 6.82
C ARG A 189 0.20 -23.00 6.10
N ALA A 190 -1.06 -22.68 6.38
CA ALA A 190 -2.21 -23.26 5.70
C ALA A 190 -2.25 -22.85 4.22
N LEU A 191 -2.01 -21.57 3.91
CA LEU A 191 -1.90 -21.05 2.54
C LEU A 191 -0.77 -21.73 1.77
N TYR A 192 0.39 -21.86 2.39
CA TYR A 192 1.53 -22.56 1.78
C TYR A 192 1.19 -24.01 1.40
N ARG A 193 0.44 -24.72 2.26
CA ARG A 193 -0.05 -26.07 1.94
C ARG A 193 -1.05 -26.04 0.78
N ALA A 194 -1.96 -25.07 0.74
CA ALA A 194 -2.90 -24.91 -0.36
C ALA A 194 -2.15 -24.77 -1.69
N LYS A 195 -1.14 -23.91 -1.74
CA LYS A 195 -0.29 -23.69 -2.92
C LYS A 195 0.49 -24.96 -3.32
N ARG A 196 1.09 -25.67 -2.36
CA ARG A 196 1.84 -26.92 -2.65
C ARG A 196 0.96 -28.09 -3.05
N SER A 197 -0.28 -28.13 -2.62
CA SER A 197 -1.21 -29.23 -2.92
C SER A 197 -1.95 -29.07 -4.26
N GLY A 198 -1.54 -28.10 -5.10
CA GLY A 198 -2.09 -27.90 -6.43
C GLY A 198 -2.93 -26.64 -6.58
N LYS A 199 -2.79 -25.67 -5.65
CA LYS A 199 -3.45 -24.36 -5.71
C LYS A 199 -4.98 -24.45 -5.72
N ASN A 200 -5.65 -23.30 -5.92
CA ASN A 200 -7.10 -23.17 -6.07
C ASN A 200 -7.89 -23.98 -5.02
N ARG A 201 -7.58 -23.77 -3.75
CA ARG A 201 -8.20 -24.48 -2.61
C ARG A 201 -8.10 -23.75 -1.29
N VAL A 202 -8.91 -24.20 -0.36
CA VAL A 202 -8.87 -23.78 1.07
C VAL A 202 -8.13 -24.86 1.87
N CYS A 203 -7.19 -24.44 2.72
CA CYS A 203 -6.54 -25.31 3.70
C CYS A 203 -6.70 -24.73 5.12
N LEU A 204 -6.90 -25.61 6.11
CA LEU A 204 -6.90 -25.27 7.53
C LEU A 204 -5.51 -25.56 8.14
N PRO A 205 -5.20 -25.10 9.35
CA PRO A 205 -4.03 -25.54 10.11
C PRO A 205 -4.01 -27.07 10.30
N ALA A 206 -2.80 -27.62 10.38
CA ALA A 206 -2.62 -29.06 10.70
C ALA A 206 -2.88 -29.29 12.19
#